data_eba6f1fa475e590d71c910a4d4c0a1c6
#
_entry.id   eba6f1fa475e590d71c910a4d4c0a1c6
#
_cell.length_a   1.000
_cell.length_b   1.000
_cell.length_c   1.000
_cell.angle_alpha   90.00
_cell.angle_beta   90.00
_cell.angle_gamma   90.00
#
_symmetry.space_group_name_H-M   'P 1'
#
loop_
_entity.id
_entity.type
_entity.pdbx_description
1 polymer ?
#
loop_
_entity_poly.entity_id
_entity_poly.type
_entity_poly.pdbx_seq_one_letter_code
_entity_poly.pdbx_strand_id
1 'polypeptide(L)'
;MIEDIRQTILTSDFIFILILLGFILVVTLLLLENRRDNIRLKEINQKVKDLIAGDYSQVLDLQGSTEITNISNNLNDLSEVIRLTQENLEQESKRLHSILSYMTDGVLATNRRGQITMINDMAKKQLGVQKEDVLNKSILELLKIEDEYELRDLITQIPELMIDSQDVNGEYLSLRVRFALVRRESGFISGLVAVLHDTTEQEKEERERRLFVSNVSHELRTPLTSVKSYLEALDEGALYDPVAPDFIKVSLDETNRMMRMVTDLLHLSRIDNATTQLDVELINFTAFITFILNRFDKMRGQDQEKKYELVRDYPINSVWIEIDTDKMTQVIDNILNNA
;
A
#
# COMPACT_ATOMS: atom_id res chain seq x y z
N MET A 1 96.60 -16.12 -61.03
CA MET A 1 96.39 -14.73 -60.65
C MET A 1 95.03 -14.17 -61.18
N ILE A 2 94.74 -14.25 -62.53
CA ILE A 2 93.52 -13.70 -63.10
C ILE A 2 92.28 -14.58 -62.69
N GLU A 3 92.45 -15.89 -62.63
CA GLU A 3 91.39 -16.84 -62.19
C GLU A 3 91.09 -16.71 -60.72
N ASP A 4 92.08 -16.46 -59.84
CA ASP A 4 91.87 -16.26 -58.41
C ASP A 4 91.12 -14.95 -58.13
N ILE A 5 91.40 -13.88 -58.87
CA ILE A 5 90.71 -12.63 -58.78
C ILE A 5 89.30 -12.74 -59.24
N ARG A 6 89.01 -13.50 -60.29
CA ARG A 6 87.66 -13.74 -60.78
C ARG A 6 86.80 -14.56 -59.77
N GLN A 7 87.42 -15.57 -59.14
CA GLN A 7 86.76 -16.40 -58.14
C GLN A 7 86.49 -15.59 -56.88
N THR A 8 87.38 -14.69 -56.45
CA THR A 8 87.18 -13.81 -55.30
C THR A 8 86.06 -12.81 -55.56
N ILE A 9 85.94 -12.24 -56.76
CA ILE A 9 84.84 -11.32 -57.12
C ILE A 9 83.50 -12.05 -57.13
N LEU A 10 83.48 -13.26 -57.77
CA LEU A 10 82.25 -14.06 -57.78
C LEU A 10 81.75 -14.49 -56.39
N THR A 11 82.63 -14.81 -55.45
CA THR A 11 82.34 -15.13 -54.10
C THR A 11 81.86 -13.89 -53.31
N SER A 12 82.41 -12.72 -53.52
CA SER A 12 82.04 -11.48 -52.95
C SER A 12 80.61 -11.04 -53.39
N ASP A 13 80.34 -11.14 -54.72
CA ASP A 13 79.04 -10.83 -55.27
C ASP A 13 77.93 -11.78 -54.75
N PHE A 14 78.26 -13.10 -54.63
CA PHE A 14 77.38 -14.05 -54.03
C PHE A 14 77.01 -13.78 -52.55
N ILE A 15 78.00 -13.45 -51.74
CA ILE A 15 77.82 -13.03 -50.33
C ILE A 15 76.93 -11.80 -50.24
N PHE A 16 77.21 -10.78 -51.11
CA PHE A 16 76.43 -9.54 -51.16
C PHE A 16 74.98 -9.81 -51.53
N ILE A 17 74.63 -10.69 -52.49
CA ILE A 17 73.32 -11.08 -52.87
C ILE A 17 72.64 -11.80 -51.72
N LEU A 18 73.34 -12.64 -50.96
CA LEU A 18 72.81 -13.37 -49.83
C LEU A 18 72.43 -12.45 -48.66
N ILE A 19 73.30 -11.43 -48.40
CA ILE A 19 72.99 -10.40 -47.40
C ILE A 19 71.84 -9.53 -47.84
N LEU A 20 71.68 -9.20 -49.10
CA LEU A 20 70.63 -8.40 -49.67
C LEU A 20 69.27 -9.20 -49.55
N LEU A 21 69.27 -10.48 -49.89
CA LEU A 21 68.12 -11.35 -49.73
C LEU A 21 67.70 -11.50 -48.27
N GLY A 22 68.68 -11.65 -47.36
CA GLY A 22 68.42 -11.66 -45.92
C GLY A 22 67.79 -10.36 -45.42
N PHE A 23 68.30 -9.21 -45.88
CA PHE A 23 67.76 -7.89 -45.55
C PHE A 23 66.33 -7.73 -46.08
N ILE A 24 66.05 -8.11 -47.33
CA ILE A 24 64.69 -8.08 -47.89
C ILE A 24 63.74 -8.98 -47.10
N LEU A 25 64.20 -10.18 -46.71
CA LEU A 25 63.39 -11.10 -45.89
C LEU A 25 63.03 -10.45 -44.53
N VAL A 26 64.02 -9.85 -43.84
CA VAL A 26 63.79 -9.17 -42.57
C VAL A 26 62.81 -8.00 -42.72
N VAL A 27 63.01 -7.16 -43.76
CA VAL A 27 62.11 -6.05 -44.04
C VAL A 27 60.68 -6.52 -44.34
N THR A 28 60.54 -7.59 -45.15
CA THR A 28 59.20 -8.14 -45.43
C THR A 28 58.53 -8.73 -44.21
N LEU A 29 59.23 -9.41 -43.30
CA LEU A 29 58.71 -9.90 -42.03
C LEU A 29 58.26 -8.72 -41.13
N LEU A 30 59.05 -7.70 -40.99
CA LEU A 30 58.70 -6.48 -40.22
C LEU A 30 57.46 -5.76 -40.79
N LEU A 31 57.36 -5.68 -42.13
CA LEU A 31 56.18 -5.08 -42.77
C LEU A 31 54.92 -5.94 -42.57
N LEU A 32 55.03 -7.24 -42.58
CA LEU A 32 53.92 -8.15 -42.32
C LEU A 32 53.45 -8.05 -40.85
N GLU A 33 54.39 -7.96 -39.91
CA GLU A 33 54.08 -7.81 -38.47
C GLU A 33 53.42 -6.46 -38.20
N ASN A 34 53.93 -5.38 -38.74
CA ASN A 34 53.32 -4.07 -38.63
C ASN A 34 51.90 -4.01 -39.25
N ARG A 35 51.67 -4.71 -40.35
CA ARG A 35 50.36 -4.79 -40.97
C ARG A 35 49.35 -5.57 -40.09
N ARG A 36 49.78 -6.64 -39.43
CA ARG A 36 48.98 -7.40 -38.48
C ARG A 36 48.60 -6.58 -37.27
N ASP A 37 49.52 -5.83 -36.70
CA ASP A 37 49.27 -4.98 -35.55
C ASP A 37 48.31 -3.82 -35.86
N ASN A 38 48.41 -3.25 -37.07
CA ASN A 38 47.44 -2.26 -37.53
C ASN A 38 46.01 -2.81 -37.67
N ILE A 39 45.83 -4.05 -38.06
CA ILE A 39 44.51 -4.71 -38.14
C ILE A 39 43.96 -4.92 -36.71
N ARG A 40 44.77 -5.45 -35.78
CA ARG A 40 44.43 -5.65 -34.37
C ARG A 40 44.00 -4.39 -33.67
N LEU A 41 44.74 -3.26 -33.90
CA LEU A 41 44.40 -1.96 -33.39
C LEU A 41 43.04 -1.46 -33.92
N LYS A 42 42.68 -1.76 -35.17
CA LYS A 42 41.37 -1.46 -35.72
C LYS A 42 40.24 -2.24 -35.01
N GLU A 43 40.48 -3.53 -34.73
CA GLU A 43 39.52 -4.36 -34.00
C GLU A 43 39.32 -3.89 -32.56
N ILE A 44 40.40 -3.50 -31.86
CA ILE A 44 40.31 -2.89 -30.53
C ILE A 44 39.50 -1.60 -30.60
N ASN A 45 39.81 -0.71 -31.59
CA ASN A 45 39.07 0.55 -31.72
C ASN A 45 37.56 0.32 -32.04
N GLN A 46 37.27 -0.71 -32.85
CA GLN A 46 35.85 -1.08 -33.10
C GLN A 46 35.18 -1.57 -31.85
N LYS A 47 35.81 -2.44 -31.08
CA LYS A 47 35.27 -2.90 -29.77
C LYS A 47 34.99 -1.74 -28.81
N VAL A 48 35.88 -0.77 -28.72
CA VAL A 48 35.68 0.45 -27.91
C VAL A 48 34.46 1.23 -28.39
N LYS A 49 34.24 1.35 -29.70
CA LYS A 49 33.05 1.99 -30.26
C LYS A 49 31.76 1.22 -29.94
N ASP A 50 31.83 -0.09 -30.03
CA ASP A 50 30.68 -0.98 -29.71
C ASP A 50 30.31 -0.85 -28.23
N LEU A 51 31.33 -0.79 -27.31
CA LEU A 51 31.12 -0.51 -25.90
C LEU A 51 30.45 0.84 -25.65
N ILE A 52 30.91 1.90 -26.37
CA ILE A 52 30.29 3.24 -26.28
C ILE A 52 28.83 3.20 -26.79
N ALA A 53 28.54 2.39 -27.78
CA ALA A 53 27.20 2.20 -28.32
C ALA A 53 26.29 1.32 -27.44
N GLY A 54 26.85 0.72 -26.37
CA GLY A 54 26.09 -0.13 -25.44
C GLY A 54 26.06 -1.62 -25.80
N ASP A 55 26.90 -2.06 -26.76
CA ASP A 55 27.06 -3.47 -27.07
C ASP A 55 28.23 -4.08 -26.30
N TYR A 56 27.92 -4.81 -25.24
CA TYR A 56 28.88 -5.47 -24.36
C TYR A 56 29.03 -6.96 -24.66
N SER A 57 28.31 -7.50 -25.66
CA SER A 57 28.19 -8.95 -25.90
C SER A 57 29.41 -9.57 -26.59
N GLN A 58 30.14 -8.78 -27.36
CA GLN A 58 31.26 -9.31 -28.17
C GLN A 58 32.52 -9.49 -27.31
N VAL A 59 33.16 -10.65 -27.43
CA VAL A 59 34.45 -10.91 -26.78
C VAL A 59 35.55 -10.67 -27.80
N LEU A 60 36.58 -9.96 -27.41
CA LEU A 60 37.75 -9.67 -28.22
C LEU A 60 38.81 -10.78 -27.97
N ASP A 61 39.08 -11.60 -28.96
CA ASP A 61 40.16 -12.63 -28.87
C ASP A 61 41.30 -12.29 -29.83
N LEU A 62 42.22 -11.42 -29.36
CA LEU A 62 43.39 -11.00 -30.12
C LEU A 62 44.66 -11.64 -29.57
N GLN A 63 45.22 -12.54 -30.37
CA GLN A 63 46.57 -13.09 -30.11
C GLN A 63 47.64 -12.25 -30.80
N GLY A 64 48.62 -11.73 -30.04
CA GLY A 64 49.63 -10.86 -30.56
C GLY A 64 50.80 -10.66 -29.61
N SER A 65 51.37 -9.44 -29.63
CA SER A 65 52.34 -9.07 -28.60
C SER A 65 51.70 -9.12 -27.22
N THR A 66 52.49 -9.25 -26.17
CA THR A 66 52.02 -9.30 -24.79
C THR A 66 51.11 -8.09 -24.46
N GLU A 67 51.44 -6.91 -25.01
CA GLU A 67 50.71 -5.68 -24.83
C GLU A 67 49.30 -5.74 -25.47
N ILE A 68 49.20 -6.23 -26.71
CA ILE A 68 47.90 -6.36 -27.42
C ILE A 68 47.00 -7.38 -26.72
N THR A 69 47.57 -8.49 -26.29
CA THR A 69 46.79 -9.51 -25.53
C THR A 69 46.31 -8.96 -24.18
N ASN A 70 47.13 -8.21 -23.46
CA ASN A 70 46.73 -7.58 -22.21
C ASN A 70 45.65 -6.52 -22.42
N ILE A 71 45.71 -5.70 -23.46
CA ILE A 71 44.66 -4.72 -23.79
C ILE A 71 43.34 -5.45 -24.12
N SER A 72 43.40 -6.54 -24.90
CA SER A 72 42.23 -7.35 -25.24
C SER A 72 41.54 -7.91 -23.98
N ASN A 73 42.31 -8.52 -23.07
CA ASN A 73 41.83 -9.01 -21.80
C ASN A 73 41.20 -7.92 -20.92
N ASN A 74 41.91 -6.79 -20.76
CA ASN A 74 41.40 -5.66 -19.96
C ASN A 74 40.09 -5.09 -20.54
N LEU A 75 39.94 -5.04 -21.88
CA LEU A 75 38.70 -4.60 -22.52
C LEU A 75 37.55 -5.60 -22.32
N ASN A 76 37.85 -6.90 -22.34
CA ASN A 76 36.85 -7.93 -22.04
C ASN A 76 36.40 -7.86 -20.57
N ASP A 77 37.34 -7.71 -19.62
CA ASP A 77 37.04 -7.53 -18.20
C ASP A 77 36.20 -6.28 -17.95
N LEU A 78 36.57 -5.15 -18.60
CA LEU A 78 35.79 -3.91 -18.53
C LEU A 78 34.37 -4.10 -19.10
N SER A 79 34.23 -4.78 -20.23
CA SER A 79 32.94 -5.09 -20.84
C SER A 79 32.06 -5.87 -19.89
N GLU A 80 32.63 -6.89 -19.24
CA GLU A 80 31.92 -7.74 -18.28
C GLU A 80 31.48 -6.95 -17.03
N VAL A 81 32.36 -6.12 -16.48
CA VAL A 81 32.02 -5.26 -15.32
C VAL A 81 30.88 -4.29 -15.66
N ILE A 82 30.93 -3.66 -16.84
CA ILE A 82 29.87 -2.73 -17.27
C ILE A 82 28.55 -3.48 -17.46
N ARG A 83 28.56 -4.65 -18.13
CA ARG A 83 27.40 -5.50 -18.36
C ARG A 83 26.74 -5.91 -17.03
N LEU A 84 27.51 -6.44 -16.07
CA LEU A 84 27.02 -6.84 -14.75
C LEU A 84 26.47 -5.65 -13.96
N THR A 85 27.13 -4.50 -14.04
CA THR A 85 26.68 -3.28 -13.36
C THR A 85 25.32 -2.82 -13.91
N GLN A 86 25.17 -2.85 -15.24
CA GLN A 86 23.94 -2.45 -15.89
C GLN A 86 22.80 -3.43 -15.58
N GLU A 87 23.08 -4.75 -15.65
CA GLU A 87 22.10 -5.79 -15.27
C GLU A 87 21.65 -5.62 -13.81
N ASN A 88 22.57 -5.35 -12.90
CA ASN A 88 22.25 -5.10 -11.49
C ASN A 88 21.37 -3.84 -11.31
N LEU A 89 21.68 -2.75 -12.01
CA LEU A 89 20.88 -1.52 -11.98
C LEU A 89 19.46 -1.75 -12.54
N GLU A 90 19.34 -2.50 -13.63
CA GLU A 90 18.04 -2.85 -14.19
C GLU A 90 17.23 -3.74 -13.25
N GLN A 91 17.87 -4.72 -12.62
CA GLN A 91 17.20 -5.59 -11.63
C GLN A 91 16.72 -4.79 -10.42
N GLU A 92 17.57 -3.89 -9.89
CA GLU A 92 17.21 -3.04 -8.74
C GLU A 92 16.06 -2.08 -9.11
N SER A 93 16.12 -1.49 -10.30
CA SER A 93 15.03 -0.64 -10.82
C SER A 93 13.72 -1.41 -10.95
N LYS A 94 13.75 -2.62 -11.52
CA LYS A 94 12.55 -3.49 -11.63
C LYS A 94 12.02 -3.90 -10.26
N ARG A 95 12.91 -4.21 -9.32
CA ARG A 95 12.56 -4.55 -7.94
C ARG A 95 11.86 -3.39 -7.23
N LEU A 96 12.42 -2.19 -7.31
CA LEU A 96 11.81 -0.99 -6.75
C LEU A 96 10.45 -0.69 -7.39
N HIS A 97 10.35 -0.83 -8.70
CA HIS A 97 9.07 -0.64 -9.41
C HIS A 97 8.02 -1.66 -8.96
N SER A 98 8.40 -2.92 -8.81
CA SER A 98 7.50 -3.96 -8.31
C SER A 98 7.03 -3.65 -6.88
N ILE A 99 7.93 -3.26 -5.98
CA ILE A 99 7.57 -2.89 -4.60
C ILE A 99 6.54 -1.76 -4.62
N LEU A 100 6.79 -0.70 -5.38
CA LEU A 100 5.87 0.44 -5.49
C LEU A 100 4.52 0.08 -6.09
N SER A 101 4.46 -0.90 -7.00
CA SER A 101 3.22 -1.36 -7.62
C SER A 101 2.36 -2.23 -6.70
N TYR A 102 2.99 -2.96 -5.75
CA TYR A 102 2.29 -3.82 -4.78
C TYR A 102 1.96 -3.10 -3.46
N MET A 103 2.41 -1.86 -3.28
CA MET A 103 2.05 -1.08 -2.08
C MET A 103 0.56 -0.75 -2.07
N THR A 104 -0.05 -0.84 -0.90
CA THR A 104 -1.42 -0.41 -0.63
C THR A 104 -1.56 1.10 -0.50
N ASP A 105 -0.45 1.79 -0.26
CA ASP A 105 -0.39 3.24 -0.16
C ASP A 105 -0.05 3.87 -1.51
N GLY A 106 -0.68 5.01 -1.78
CA GLY A 106 -0.31 5.85 -2.92
C GLY A 106 1.03 6.55 -2.66
N VAL A 107 1.90 6.58 -3.68
CA VAL A 107 3.20 7.26 -3.58
C VAL A 107 3.38 8.21 -4.75
N LEU A 108 3.72 9.46 -4.43
CA LEU A 108 4.08 10.52 -5.37
C LEU A 108 5.50 10.99 -5.06
N ALA A 109 6.32 11.24 -6.08
CA ALA A 109 7.60 11.90 -5.91
C ALA A 109 7.68 13.14 -6.79
N THR A 110 8.38 14.17 -6.29
CA THR A 110 8.54 15.45 -7.00
C THR A 110 10.02 15.81 -7.17
N ASN A 111 10.26 16.73 -8.08
CA ASN A 111 11.52 17.45 -8.15
C ASN A 111 11.56 18.61 -7.12
N ARG A 112 12.66 19.41 -7.11
CA ARG A 112 12.83 20.57 -6.22
C ARG A 112 11.78 21.67 -6.41
N ARG A 113 11.09 21.71 -7.55
CA ARG A 113 10.06 22.69 -7.88
C ARG A 113 8.66 22.22 -7.49
N GLY A 114 8.55 21.06 -6.84
CA GLY A 114 7.25 20.46 -6.51
C GLY A 114 6.52 19.83 -7.71
N GLN A 115 7.18 19.69 -8.86
CA GLN A 115 6.61 19.04 -10.03
C GLN A 115 6.72 17.52 -9.90
N ILE A 116 5.65 16.80 -10.16
CA ILE A 116 5.56 15.36 -10.03
C ILE A 116 6.45 14.67 -11.07
N THR A 117 7.35 13.82 -10.59
CA THR A 117 8.27 13.03 -11.42
C THR A 117 7.91 11.55 -11.42
N MET A 118 7.21 11.08 -10.38
CA MET A 118 6.79 9.70 -10.25
C MET A 118 5.43 9.61 -9.52
N ILE A 119 4.60 8.67 -9.96
CA ILE A 119 3.36 8.27 -9.32
C ILE A 119 3.21 6.75 -9.43
N ASN A 120 2.88 6.05 -8.33
CA ASN A 120 2.61 4.62 -8.37
C ASN A 120 1.16 4.32 -8.76
N ASP A 121 0.85 3.05 -9.02
CA ASP A 121 -0.48 2.64 -9.49
C ASP A 121 -1.58 2.89 -8.44
N MET A 122 -1.25 2.77 -7.15
CA MET A 122 -2.21 3.02 -6.09
C MET A 122 -2.57 4.51 -6.01
N ALA A 123 -1.60 5.43 -6.07
CA ALA A 123 -1.88 6.86 -6.08
C ALA A 123 -2.75 7.28 -7.28
N LYS A 124 -2.55 6.66 -8.46
CA LYS A 124 -3.42 6.90 -9.62
C LYS A 124 -4.87 6.50 -9.35
N LYS A 125 -5.08 5.34 -8.69
CA LYS A 125 -6.42 4.88 -8.32
C LYS A 125 -7.06 5.78 -7.28
N GLN A 126 -6.33 6.10 -6.21
CA GLN A 126 -6.84 6.92 -5.10
C GLN A 126 -7.16 8.37 -5.50
N LEU A 127 -6.46 8.92 -6.48
CA LEU A 127 -6.68 10.28 -6.97
C LEU A 127 -7.52 10.35 -8.25
N GLY A 128 -7.92 9.22 -8.82
CA GLY A 128 -8.72 9.16 -10.05
C GLY A 128 -8.03 9.73 -11.28
N VAL A 129 -6.68 9.63 -11.37
CA VAL A 129 -5.88 10.28 -12.42
C VAL A 129 -5.06 9.29 -13.24
N GLN A 130 -4.69 9.69 -14.46
CA GLN A 130 -3.75 8.93 -15.30
C GLN A 130 -2.34 9.52 -15.19
N LYS A 131 -1.33 8.69 -15.44
CA LYS A 131 0.08 9.07 -15.30
C LYS A 131 0.46 10.23 -16.23
N GLU A 132 -0.02 10.20 -17.45
CA GLU A 132 0.27 11.19 -18.52
C GLU A 132 -0.26 12.58 -18.15
N ASP A 133 -1.38 12.63 -17.43
CA ASP A 133 -2.04 13.88 -17.03
C ASP A 133 -1.40 14.56 -15.83
N VAL A 134 -0.53 13.84 -15.10
CA VAL A 134 -0.03 14.26 -13.79
C VAL A 134 1.46 14.61 -13.83
N LEU A 135 2.24 13.97 -14.68
CA LEU A 135 3.68 14.24 -14.78
C LEU A 135 3.95 15.71 -15.10
N ASN A 136 4.92 16.31 -14.39
CA ASN A 136 5.31 17.71 -14.45
C ASN A 136 4.28 18.73 -13.91
N LYS A 137 3.08 18.30 -13.46
CA LYS A 137 2.18 19.18 -12.72
C LYS A 137 2.66 19.42 -11.29
N SER A 138 2.16 20.48 -10.68
CA SER A 138 2.42 20.77 -9.27
C SER A 138 1.74 19.75 -8.35
N ILE A 139 2.44 19.29 -7.33
CA ILE A 139 1.86 18.43 -6.31
C ILE A 139 0.74 19.15 -5.53
N LEU A 140 0.86 20.47 -5.32
CA LEU A 140 -0.15 21.28 -4.66
C LEU A 140 -1.47 21.28 -5.45
N GLU A 141 -1.38 21.49 -6.78
CA GLU A 141 -2.52 21.46 -7.69
C GLU A 141 -3.18 20.06 -7.70
N LEU A 142 -2.36 18.99 -7.79
CA LEU A 142 -2.91 17.63 -7.82
C LEU A 142 -3.65 17.26 -6.53
N LEU A 143 -3.12 17.66 -5.38
CA LEU A 143 -3.74 17.41 -4.07
C LEU A 143 -4.79 18.47 -3.71
N LYS A 144 -4.99 19.49 -4.55
CA LYS A 144 -5.93 20.62 -4.35
C LYS A 144 -5.70 21.37 -3.03
N ILE A 145 -4.44 21.60 -2.73
CA ILE A 145 -4.00 22.29 -1.49
C ILE A 145 -3.26 23.61 -1.77
N GLU A 146 -3.30 24.09 -3.01
CA GLU A 146 -2.62 25.33 -3.43
C GLU A 146 -3.14 26.60 -2.74
N ASP A 147 -4.39 26.59 -2.29
CA ASP A 147 -5.01 27.72 -1.57
C ASP A 147 -4.59 27.78 -0.07
N GLU A 148 -4.14 26.67 0.50
CA GLU A 148 -3.82 26.55 1.92
C GLU A 148 -2.31 26.49 2.19
N TYR A 149 -1.53 25.93 1.25
CA TYR A 149 -0.11 25.64 1.45
C TYR A 149 0.73 26.05 0.27
N GLU A 150 1.91 26.61 0.57
CA GLU A 150 2.98 26.79 -0.39
C GLU A 150 3.95 25.60 -0.34
N LEU A 151 4.70 25.38 -1.44
CA LEU A 151 5.75 24.35 -1.49
C LEU A 151 6.76 24.48 -0.36
N ARG A 152 7.02 25.72 0.08
CA ARG A 152 7.92 26.02 1.19
C ARG A 152 7.42 25.46 2.51
N ASP A 153 6.12 25.46 2.75
CA ASP A 153 5.51 24.96 3.97
C ASP A 153 5.67 23.46 4.07
N LEU A 154 5.48 22.74 2.96
CA LEU A 154 5.70 21.29 2.86
C LEU A 154 7.17 20.92 3.13
N ILE A 155 8.10 21.81 2.75
CA ILE A 155 9.53 21.60 2.97
C ILE A 155 9.94 21.89 4.43
N THR A 156 9.34 22.88 5.06
CA THR A 156 9.76 23.40 6.37
C THR A 156 9.09 22.69 7.54
N GLN A 157 7.79 22.39 7.43
CA GLN A 157 6.98 21.84 8.52
C GLN A 157 6.65 20.35 8.32
N ILE A 158 6.80 19.84 7.09
CA ILE A 158 6.43 18.44 6.73
C ILE A 158 5.05 18.10 7.30
N PRO A 159 3.99 18.80 6.89
CA PRO A 159 2.68 18.61 7.46
C PRO A 159 2.13 17.21 7.13
N GLU A 160 1.35 16.69 8.04
CA GLU A 160 0.42 15.58 7.77
C GLU A 160 -0.93 16.22 7.44
N LEU A 161 -1.47 15.90 6.27
CA LEU A 161 -2.71 16.48 5.76
C LEU A 161 -3.77 15.40 5.58
N MET A 162 -5.02 15.77 5.82
CA MET A 162 -6.17 14.97 5.39
C MET A 162 -6.77 15.62 4.14
N ILE A 163 -6.95 14.84 3.09
CA ILE A 163 -7.58 15.31 1.87
C ILE A 163 -8.72 14.37 1.47
N ASP A 164 -9.79 14.95 0.95
CA ASP A 164 -10.87 14.21 0.35
C ASP A 164 -10.58 14.01 -1.15
N SER A 165 -10.75 12.80 -1.62
CA SER A 165 -10.54 12.42 -3.02
C SER A 165 -11.69 11.56 -3.52
N GLN A 166 -11.69 11.30 -4.82
CA GLN A 166 -12.55 10.30 -5.45
C GLN A 166 -11.66 9.34 -6.25
N ASP A 167 -11.91 8.06 -6.07
CA ASP A 167 -11.22 7.04 -6.83
C ASP A 167 -11.66 7.01 -8.29
N VAL A 168 -11.08 6.11 -9.10
CA VAL A 168 -11.44 5.91 -10.51
C VAL A 168 -12.91 5.48 -10.73
N ASN A 169 -13.59 4.99 -9.70
CA ASN A 169 -15.00 4.58 -9.74
C ASN A 169 -15.93 5.69 -9.25
N GLY A 170 -15.38 6.81 -8.76
CA GLY A 170 -16.14 7.91 -8.18
C GLY A 170 -16.49 7.71 -6.71
N GLU A 171 -15.91 6.73 -6.02
CA GLU A 171 -16.09 6.52 -4.59
C GLU A 171 -15.28 7.54 -3.79
N TYR A 172 -15.89 8.08 -2.73
CA TYR A 172 -15.21 9.03 -1.84
C TYR A 172 -14.17 8.31 -0.97
N LEU A 173 -12.95 8.87 -0.97
CA LEU A 173 -11.83 8.43 -0.16
C LEU A 173 -11.37 9.56 0.75
N SER A 174 -11.10 9.23 2.01
CA SER A 174 -10.38 10.11 2.95
C SER A 174 -8.93 9.67 2.99
N LEU A 175 -8.03 10.50 2.45
CA LEU A 175 -6.62 10.17 2.31
C LEU A 175 -5.79 10.98 3.30
N ARG A 176 -4.98 10.27 4.09
CA ARG A 176 -3.95 10.86 4.95
C ARG A 176 -2.66 10.97 4.16
N VAL A 177 -2.19 12.20 3.92
CA VAL A 177 -0.99 12.48 3.15
C VAL A 177 0.15 12.87 4.07
N ARG A 178 1.28 12.14 3.97
CA ARG A 178 2.51 12.45 4.68
C ARG A 178 3.61 12.81 3.70
N PHE A 179 4.35 13.87 3.99
CA PHE A 179 5.43 14.34 3.16
C PHE A 179 6.79 14.01 3.78
N ALA A 180 7.74 13.60 2.93
CA ALA A 180 9.11 13.37 3.31
C ALA A 180 10.06 14.02 2.31
N LEU A 181 11.17 14.60 2.81
CA LEU A 181 12.20 15.23 1.98
C LEU A 181 13.18 14.20 1.43
N VAL A 182 13.38 14.22 0.13
CA VAL A 182 14.46 13.47 -0.51
C VAL A 182 15.71 14.33 -0.57
N ARG A 183 16.79 13.88 0.06
CA ARG A 183 18.09 14.56 0.08
C ARG A 183 19.12 13.78 -0.71
N ARG A 184 20.02 14.50 -1.40
CA ARG A 184 21.23 13.92 -2.00
C ARG A 184 22.28 13.68 -0.90
N GLU A 185 23.31 12.89 -1.19
CA GLU A 185 24.48 12.71 -0.30
C GLU A 185 25.14 14.04 0.10
N SER A 186 25.08 15.03 -0.77
CA SER A 186 25.52 16.40 -0.51
C SER A 186 24.66 17.21 0.48
N GLY A 187 23.57 16.59 1.03
CA GLY A 187 22.64 17.24 1.96
C GLY A 187 21.57 18.14 1.29
N PHE A 188 21.70 18.46 0.02
CA PHE A 188 20.74 19.28 -0.71
C PHE A 188 19.43 18.53 -0.96
N ILE A 189 18.29 19.24 -0.79
CA ILE A 189 16.96 18.69 -1.09
C ILE A 189 16.85 18.42 -2.58
N SER A 190 16.52 17.21 -2.96
CA SER A 190 16.29 16.75 -4.33
C SER A 190 14.84 16.86 -4.76
N GLY A 191 13.91 16.73 -3.81
CA GLY A 191 12.46 16.77 -4.03
C GLY A 191 11.71 16.35 -2.77
N LEU A 192 10.43 16.09 -2.94
CA LEU A 192 9.51 15.58 -1.91
C LEU A 192 8.99 14.21 -2.34
N VAL A 193 8.71 13.37 -1.36
CA VAL A 193 7.84 12.19 -1.52
C VAL A 193 6.59 12.42 -0.68
N ALA A 194 5.42 12.21 -1.27
CA ALA A 194 4.16 12.17 -0.58
C ALA A 194 3.64 10.73 -0.55
N VAL A 195 3.23 10.26 0.61
CA VAL A 195 2.59 8.95 0.83
C VAL A 195 1.13 9.19 1.17
N LEU A 196 0.23 8.60 0.39
CA LEU A 196 -1.21 8.70 0.55
C LEU A 196 -1.72 7.39 1.16
N HIS A 197 -2.22 7.48 2.37
CA HIS A 197 -2.80 6.35 3.09
C HIS A 197 -4.32 6.49 3.12
N ASP A 198 -5.03 5.47 2.69
CA ASP A 198 -6.49 5.43 2.75
C ASP A 198 -6.96 5.17 4.18
N THR A 199 -7.65 6.15 4.75
CA THR A 199 -8.21 6.10 6.11
C THR A 199 -9.73 6.07 6.11
N THR A 200 -10.37 5.84 4.97
CA THR A 200 -11.83 5.94 4.78
C THR A 200 -12.59 5.07 5.77
N GLU A 201 -12.24 3.79 5.88
CA GLU A 201 -12.89 2.88 6.84
C GLU A 201 -12.62 3.28 8.29
N GLN A 202 -11.38 3.69 8.62
CA GLN A 202 -11.03 4.14 9.97
C GLN A 202 -11.82 5.38 10.39
N GLU A 203 -11.96 6.35 9.49
CA GLU A 203 -12.75 7.56 9.71
C GLU A 203 -14.23 7.26 9.86
N LYS A 204 -14.75 6.32 9.09
CA LYS A 204 -16.13 5.86 9.18
C LYS A 204 -16.41 5.20 10.53
N GLU A 205 -15.56 4.25 10.93
CA GLU A 205 -15.66 3.59 12.24
C GLU A 205 -15.58 4.60 13.40
N GLU A 206 -14.65 5.55 13.32
CA GLU A 206 -14.52 6.59 14.35
C GLU A 206 -15.74 7.52 14.40
N ARG A 207 -16.29 7.89 13.25
CA ARG A 207 -17.53 8.68 13.15
C ARG A 207 -18.72 7.92 13.74
N GLU A 208 -18.89 6.65 13.39
CA GLU A 208 -19.95 5.79 13.94
C GLU A 208 -19.80 5.66 15.45
N ARG A 209 -18.58 5.47 15.95
CA ARG A 209 -18.29 5.43 17.38
C ARG A 209 -18.65 6.75 18.10
N ARG A 210 -18.30 7.90 17.51
CA ARG A 210 -18.65 9.22 18.08
C ARG A 210 -20.16 9.42 18.10
N LEU A 211 -20.87 9.06 17.02
CA LEU A 211 -22.32 9.11 16.95
C LEU A 211 -22.97 8.20 17.99
N PHE A 212 -22.47 6.97 18.14
CA PHE A 212 -22.92 6.04 19.15
C PHE A 212 -22.82 6.64 20.57
N VAL A 213 -21.64 7.15 20.96
CA VAL A 213 -21.44 7.77 22.28
C VAL A 213 -22.38 8.98 22.48
N SER A 214 -22.55 9.79 21.44
CA SER A 214 -23.47 10.95 21.48
C SER A 214 -24.92 10.51 21.70
N ASN A 215 -25.38 9.54 20.94
CA ASN A 215 -26.74 9.02 21.03
C ASN A 215 -27.01 8.41 22.41
N VAL A 216 -26.10 7.56 22.91
CA VAL A 216 -26.18 6.99 24.26
C VAL A 216 -26.28 8.08 25.32
N SER A 217 -25.46 9.13 25.20
CA SER A 217 -25.47 10.25 26.15
C SER A 217 -26.82 10.99 26.14
N HIS A 218 -27.42 11.18 24.97
CA HIS A 218 -28.74 11.80 24.82
C HIS A 218 -29.84 10.92 25.39
N GLU A 219 -29.85 9.62 25.07
CA GLU A 219 -30.85 8.64 25.54
C GLU A 219 -30.81 8.43 27.06
N LEU A 220 -29.65 8.58 27.70
CA LEU A 220 -29.50 8.53 29.15
C LEU A 220 -29.87 9.86 29.84
N ARG A 221 -29.63 11.00 29.20
CA ARG A 221 -29.89 12.32 29.78
C ARG A 221 -31.39 12.57 29.97
N THR A 222 -32.20 12.17 29.01
CA THR A 222 -33.65 12.43 29.04
C THR A 222 -34.34 11.77 30.27
N PRO A 223 -34.23 10.44 30.49
CA PRO A 223 -34.82 9.82 31.67
C PRO A 223 -34.21 10.34 32.99
N LEU A 224 -32.89 10.60 33.00
CA LEU A 224 -32.23 11.16 34.19
C LEU A 224 -32.77 12.54 34.57
N THR A 225 -33.03 13.39 33.55
CA THR A 225 -33.63 14.72 33.78
C THR A 225 -35.07 14.58 34.32
N SER A 226 -35.83 13.62 33.77
CA SER A 226 -37.19 13.31 34.23
C SER A 226 -37.19 12.86 35.71
N VAL A 227 -36.37 11.85 36.04
CA VAL A 227 -36.21 11.38 37.43
C VAL A 227 -35.84 12.53 38.37
N LYS A 228 -34.85 13.35 37.97
CA LYS A 228 -34.41 14.50 38.75
C LYS A 228 -35.55 15.48 39.01
N SER A 229 -36.33 15.85 37.99
CA SER A 229 -37.43 16.80 38.10
C SER A 229 -38.55 16.30 39.04
N TYR A 230 -38.91 14.99 38.96
CA TYR A 230 -39.89 14.44 39.85
C TYR A 230 -39.42 14.37 41.32
N LEU A 231 -38.13 14.03 41.53
CA LEU A 231 -37.55 14.03 42.88
C LEU A 231 -37.42 15.44 43.45
N GLU A 232 -37.06 16.46 42.66
CA GLU A 232 -37.04 17.85 43.07
C GLU A 232 -38.42 18.36 43.46
N ALA A 233 -39.47 18.02 42.67
CA ALA A 233 -40.83 18.37 43.00
C ALA A 233 -41.30 17.73 44.33
N LEU A 234 -40.91 16.47 44.58
CA LEU A 234 -41.20 15.83 45.88
C LEU A 234 -40.50 16.48 47.05
N ASP A 235 -39.26 16.91 46.88
CA ASP A 235 -38.43 17.62 47.90
C ASP A 235 -38.98 19.01 48.17
N GLU A 236 -39.47 19.73 47.17
CA GLU A 236 -40.07 21.08 47.28
C GLU A 236 -41.48 21.10 47.89
N GLY A 237 -42.05 19.96 48.25
CA GLY A 237 -43.29 19.87 49.02
C GLY A 237 -44.41 18.99 48.46
N ALA A 238 -44.25 18.48 47.23
CA ALA A 238 -45.25 17.55 46.66
C ALA A 238 -45.28 16.16 47.34
N LEU A 239 -44.45 15.92 48.35
CA LEU A 239 -44.39 14.66 49.09
C LEU A 239 -45.74 14.33 49.80
N TYR A 240 -46.47 15.38 50.20
CA TYR A 240 -47.79 15.24 50.86
C TYR A 240 -48.97 15.39 49.89
N ASP A 241 -48.71 15.57 48.62
CA ASP A 241 -49.74 15.69 47.58
C ASP A 241 -50.22 14.31 47.13
N PRO A 242 -51.49 14.12 46.75
CA PRO A 242 -52.01 12.88 46.15
C PRO A 242 -51.24 12.38 44.90
N VAL A 243 -50.46 13.22 44.23
CA VAL A 243 -49.63 12.88 43.07
C VAL A 243 -48.26 12.28 43.43
N ALA A 244 -47.85 12.29 44.70
CA ALA A 244 -46.56 11.77 45.14
C ALA A 244 -46.29 10.30 44.71
N PRO A 245 -47.27 9.38 44.85
CA PRO A 245 -47.09 8.00 44.40
C PRO A 245 -46.82 7.88 42.88
N ASP A 246 -47.42 8.73 42.06
CA ASP A 246 -47.21 8.75 40.60
C ASP A 246 -45.81 9.25 40.25
N PHE A 247 -45.30 10.27 40.92
CA PHE A 247 -43.93 10.80 40.74
C PHE A 247 -42.89 9.74 41.12
N ILE A 248 -43.10 9.01 42.23
CA ILE A 248 -42.23 7.90 42.63
C ILE A 248 -42.29 6.77 41.59
N LYS A 249 -43.49 6.39 41.11
CA LYS A 249 -43.68 5.36 40.13
C LYS A 249 -42.93 5.70 38.81
N VAL A 250 -43.13 6.90 38.27
CA VAL A 250 -42.45 7.34 37.03
C VAL A 250 -40.93 7.35 37.22
N SER A 251 -40.45 7.79 38.37
CA SER A 251 -39.01 7.80 38.68
C SER A 251 -38.42 6.37 38.71
N LEU A 252 -39.15 5.41 39.28
CA LEU A 252 -38.75 4.00 39.29
C LEU A 252 -38.79 3.38 37.86
N ASP A 253 -39.80 3.67 37.08
CA ASP A 253 -39.96 3.18 35.73
C ASP A 253 -38.83 3.69 34.83
N GLU A 254 -38.49 4.99 34.92
CA GLU A 254 -37.36 5.56 34.17
C GLU A 254 -36.00 5.00 34.63
N THR A 255 -35.81 4.79 35.95
CA THR A 255 -34.62 4.14 36.47
C THR A 255 -34.44 2.74 35.95
N ASN A 256 -35.53 1.94 35.94
CA ASN A 256 -35.55 0.58 35.40
C ASN A 256 -35.27 0.57 33.87
N ARG A 257 -35.76 1.58 33.15
CA ARG A 257 -35.46 1.78 31.73
C ARG A 257 -33.98 2.05 31.50
N MET A 258 -33.35 2.93 32.29
CA MET A 258 -31.92 3.19 32.21
C MET A 258 -31.09 1.96 32.53
N MET A 259 -31.46 1.18 33.54
CA MET A 259 -30.77 -0.07 33.89
C MET A 259 -30.79 -1.08 32.72
N ARG A 260 -31.95 -1.24 32.07
CA ARG A 260 -32.03 -2.09 30.85
C ARG A 260 -31.13 -1.56 29.75
N MET A 261 -31.15 -0.26 29.45
CA MET A 261 -30.30 0.36 28.42
C MET A 261 -28.81 0.13 28.71
N VAL A 262 -28.36 0.32 29.97
CA VAL A 262 -26.96 0.06 30.34
C VAL A 262 -26.62 -1.43 30.15
N THR A 263 -27.51 -2.34 30.49
CA THR A 263 -27.30 -3.78 30.31
C THR A 263 -27.16 -4.11 28.81
N ASP A 264 -28.02 -3.55 27.96
CA ASP A 264 -27.97 -3.75 26.50
C ASP A 264 -26.66 -3.20 25.92
N LEU A 265 -26.19 -2.03 26.36
CA LEU A 265 -24.91 -1.45 25.96
C LEU A 265 -23.72 -2.33 26.35
N LEU A 266 -23.73 -2.90 27.56
CA LEU A 266 -22.69 -3.83 28.00
C LEU A 266 -22.68 -5.12 27.20
N HIS A 267 -23.86 -5.62 26.81
CA HIS A 267 -23.95 -6.76 25.90
C HIS A 267 -23.38 -6.46 24.51
N LEU A 268 -23.70 -5.30 23.95
CA LEU A 268 -23.17 -4.84 22.66
C LEU A 268 -21.64 -4.75 22.69
N SER A 269 -21.09 -4.12 23.74
CA SER A 269 -19.63 -3.98 23.92
C SER A 269 -18.90 -5.34 24.05
N ARG A 270 -19.57 -6.37 24.55
CA ARG A 270 -18.99 -7.73 24.66
C ARG A 270 -18.98 -8.45 23.32
N ILE A 271 -19.98 -8.21 22.47
CA ILE A 271 -20.06 -8.79 21.12
C ILE A 271 -18.94 -8.26 20.24
N ASP A 272 -18.66 -6.95 20.29
CA ASP A 272 -17.59 -6.31 19.52
C ASP A 272 -16.18 -6.84 19.87
N ASN A 273 -15.98 -7.32 21.08
CA ASN A 273 -14.68 -7.86 21.54
C ASN A 273 -14.43 -9.34 21.17
N ALA A 274 -15.25 -9.96 20.32
CA ALA A 274 -15.09 -11.32 19.75
C ALA A 274 -14.78 -12.44 20.79
N THR A 275 -15.06 -12.24 22.07
CA THR A 275 -14.74 -13.18 23.16
C THR A 275 -15.91 -14.06 23.59
N THR A 276 -17.09 -13.89 22.98
CA THR A 276 -18.25 -14.69 23.34
C THR A 276 -18.18 -16.04 22.60
N GLN A 277 -17.64 -17.07 23.24
CA GLN A 277 -17.84 -18.43 22.77
C GLN A 277 -19.35 -18.73 22.81
N LEU A 278 -19.91 -19.10 21.65
CA LEU A 278 -21.28 -19.58 21.55
C LEU A 278 -21.31 -21.00 22.09
N ASP A 279 -22.29 -21.27 22.96
CA ASP A 279 -22.58 -22.64 23.43
C ASP A 279 -23.58 -23.29 22.46
N VAL A 280 -23.03 -23.81 21.38
CA VAL A 280 -23.84 -24.32 20.24
C VAL A 280 -24.24 -25.77 20.48
N GLU A 281 -25.54 -26.05 20.45
CA GLU A 281 -26.09 -27.38 20.56
C GLU A 281 -27.05 -27.71 19.39
N LEU A 282 -27.15 -29.00 19.03
CA LEU A 282 -28.03 -29.46 17.98
C LEU A 282 -29.45 -29.60 18.55
N ILE A 283 -30.37 -28.75 18.10
CA ILE A 283 -31.74 -28.73 18.60
C ILE A 283 -32.80 -28.85 17.49
N ASN A 284 -34.01 -29.31 17.87
CA ASN A 284 -35.16 -29.23 17.00
C ASN A 284 -35.74 -27.81 17.01
N PHE A 285 -35.40 -27.02 16.01
CA PHE A 285 -35.77 -25.60 15.92
C PHE A 285 -37.31 -25.42 15.83
N THR A 286 -38.02 -26.32 15.17
CA THR A 286 -39.49 -26.26 15.09
C THR A 286 -40.14 -26.36 16.48
N ALA A 287 -39.66 -27.26 17.34
CA ALA A 287 -40.09 -27.36 18.70
C ALA A 287 -39.69 -26.16 19.55
N PHE A 288 -38.47 -25.68 19.39
CA PHE A 288 -37.92 -24.53 20.10
C PHE A 288 -38.70 -23.25 19.81
N ILE A 289 -38.93 -22.90 18.53
CA ILE A 289 -39.70 -21.71 18.16
C ILE A 289 -41.16 -21.80 18.64
N THR A 290 -41.77 -23.01 18.56
CA THR A 290 -43.11 -23.23 19.06
C THR A 290 -43.18 -22.98 20.56
N PHE A 291 -42.20 -23.41 21.33
CA PHE A 291 -42.10 -23.16 22.77
C PHE A 291 -42.04 -21.66 23.09
N ILE A 292 -41.18 -20.91 22.39
CA ILE A 292 -41.01 -19.45 22.60
C ILE A 292 -42.33 -18.72 22.26
N LEU A 293 -42.93 -19.02 21.11
CA LEU A 293 -44.15 -18.36 20.68
C LEU A 293 -45.35 -18.68 21.65
N ASN A 294 -45.43 -19.90 22.18
CA ASN A 294 -46.42 -20.24 23.18
C ASN A 294 -46.18 -19.50 24.52
N ARG A 295 -44.93 -19.32 24.91
CA ARG A 295 -44.54 -18.51 26.08
C ARG A 295 -44.96 -17.05 25.89
N PHE A 296 -44.67 -16.48 24.72
CA PHE A 296 -45.04 -15.11 24.36
C PHE A 296 -46.56 -14.90 24.40
N ASP A 297 -47.38 -15.79 23.79
CA ASP A 297 -48.86 -15.75 23.83
C ASP A 297 -49.39 -15.77 25.26
N LYS A 298 -48.83 -16.62 26.14
CA LYS A 298 -49.27 -16.69 27.54
C LYS A 298 -48.96 -15.42 28.32
N MET A 299 -47.79 -14.80 28.09
CA MET A 299 -47.43 -13.59 28.78
C MET A 299 -48.27 -12.38 28.34
N ARG A 300 -48.55 -12.26 27.06
CA ARG A 300 -49.35 -11.17 26.47
C ARG A 300 -50.86 -11.37 26.57
N GLY A 301 -51.35 -12.59 26.68
CA GLY A 301 -52.79 -12.87 26.89
C GLY A 301 -53.35 -12.32 28.18
N GLN A 302 -52.50 -11.82 29.10
CA GLN A 302 -52.89 -11.12 30.31
C GLN A 302 -52.98 -9.58 30.14
N ASP A 303 -52.47 -9.05 29.02
CA ASP A 303 -52.43 -7.61 28.71
C ASP A 303 -53.64 -7.27 27.79
N GLN A 304 -54.71 -6.74 28.34
CA GLN A 304 -55.96 -6.43 27.62
C GLN A 304 -55.87 -5.17 26.71
N GLU A 305 -54.79 -4.45 26.71
CA GLU A 305 -54.70 -3.16 26.02
C GLU A 305 -54.21 -3.24 24.55
N LYS A 306 -53.53 -4.28 24.13
CA LYS A 306 -53.03 -4.42 22.75
C LYS A 306 -53.58 -5.68 22.07
N LYS A 307 -54.41 -5.49 21.02
CA LYS A 307 -54.85 -6.57 20.12
C LYS A 307 -53.76 -6.79 19.07
N TYR A 308 -53.08 -7.92 19.16
CA TYR A 308 -52.18 -8.44 18.11
C TYR A 308 -52.64 -9.83 17.71
N GLU A 309 -52.37 -10.23 16.49
CA GLU A 309 -52.60 -11.55 15.97
C GLU A 309 -51.25 -12.19 15.64
N LEU A 310 -50.93 -13.31 16.29
CA LEU A 310 -49.72 -14.07 16.02
C LEU A 310 -50.01 -15.14 14.98
N VAL A 311 -49.68 -14.88 13.71
CA VAL A 311 -49.79 -15.83 12.61
C VAL A 311 -48.57 -16.73 12.60
N ARG A 312 -48.77 -18.05 12.63
CA ARG A 312 -47.71 -19.06 12.65
C ARG A 312 -47.66 -19.76 11.31
N ASP A 313 -46.66 -19.42 10.52
CA ASP A 313 -46.40 -20.02 9.20
C ASP A 313 -45.01 -20.63 9.16
N TYR A 314 -44.88 -21.87 9.60
CA TYR A 314 -43.62 -22.64 9.54
C TYR A 314 -43.90 -24.14 9.40
N PRO A 315 -42.95 -24.94 8.83
CA PRO A 315 -43.17 -26.37 8.57
C PRO A 315 -43.43 -27.17 9.85
N ILE A 316 -44.35 -28.11 9.78
CA ILE A 316 -44.64 -29.04 10.88
C ILE A 316 -43.49 -30.04 11.10
N ASN A 317 -42.68 -30.28 10.06
CA ASN A 317 -41.57 -31.20 10.12
C ASN A 317 -40.46 -30.67 11.02
N SER A 318 -39.80 -31.60 11.74
CA SER A 318 -38.66 -31.26 12.60
C SER A 318 -37.48 -30.72 11.77
N VAL A 319 -37.08 -29.50 12.02
CA VAL A 319 -35.86 -28.87 11.46
C VAL A 319 -34.81 -28.87 12.54
N TRP A 320 -33.68 -29.54 12.29
CA TRP A 320 -32.56 -29.60 13.22
C TRP A 320 -31.48 -28.62 12.81
N ILE A 321 -31.05 -27.77 13.75
CA ILE A 321 -29.98 -26.77 13.53
C ILE A 321 -29.09 -26.70 14.77
N GLU A 322 -27.85 -26.26 14.55
CA GLU A 322 -26.89 -25.99 15.61
C GLU A 322 -26.98 -24.53 15.99
N ILE A 323 -27.42 -24.24 17.22
CA ILE A 323 -27.54 -22.87 17.75
C ILE A 323 -27.26 -22.83 19.25
N ASP A 324 -26.90 -21.64 19.73
CA ASP A 324 -26.92 -21.29 21.15
C ASP A 324 -28.38 -20.91 21.50
N THR A 325 -29.05 -21.76 22.31
CA THR A 325 -30.46 -21.60 22.65
C THR A 325 -30.75 -20.34 23.45
N ASP A 326 -29.82 -19.93 24.33
CA ASP A 326 -29.98 -18.73 25.15
C ASP A 326 -29.91 -17.47 24.29
N LYS A 327 -28.92 -17.40 23.40
CA LYS A 327 -28.75 -16.27 22.47
C LYS A 327 -29.88 -16.18 21.46
N MET A 328 -30.32 -17.32 20.92
CA MET A 328 -31.44 -17.35 19.97
C MET A 328 -32.75 -16.96 20.67
N THR A 329 -32.97 -17.38 21.92
CA THR A 329 -34.11 -16.94 22.72
C THR A 329 -34.11 -15.41 22.87
N GLN A 330 -32.95 -14.83 23.21
CA GLN A 330 -32.79 -13.37 23.33
C GLN A 330 -33.13 -12.65 22.03
N VAL A 331 -32.67 -13.16 20.89
CA VAL A 331 -32.96 -12.59 19.56
C VAL A 331 -34.46 -12.60 19.29
N ILE A 332 -35.12 -13.76 19.48
CA ILE A 332 -36.55 -13.89 19.20
C ILE A 332 -37.36 -13.01 20.15
N ASP A 333 -37.04 -13.01 21.46
CA ASP A 333 -37.76 -12.17 22.45
C ASP A 333 -37.61 -10.67 22.10
N ASN A 334 -36.43 -10.21 21.64
CA ASN A 334 -36.24 -8.83 21.20
C ASN A 334 -37.09 -8.50 19.97
N ILE A 335 -37.18 -9.41 18.98
CA ILE A 335 -38.01 -9.21 17.78
C ILE A 335 -39.47 -9.13 18.16
N LEU A 336 -39.96 -10.10 18.96
CA LEU A 336 -41.34 -10.15 19.39
C LEU A 336 -41.76 -8.98 20.27
N ASN A 337 -40.86 -8.41 21.06
CA ASN A 337 -41.16 -7.25 21.91
C ASN A 337 -41.12 -5.92 21.14
N ASN A 338 -40.43 -5.87 19.99
CA ASN A 338 -40.33 -4.67 19.14
C ASN A 338 -41.43 -4.64 18.04
N ALA A 339 -42.08 -5.77 17.76
CA ALA A 339 -43.17 -5.84 16.80
C ALA A 339 -44.51 -5.38 17.42
#